data_e0a78994b61871dfd4b1795f189f4e49
#
_entry.id   e0a78994b61871dfd4b1795f189f4e49
#
_cell.length_a   1.000
_cell.length_b   1.000
_cell.length_c   1.000
_cell.angle_alpha   90.00
_cell.angle_beta   90.00
_cell.angle_gamma   90.00
#
_symmetry.space_group_name_H-M   'P 1'
#
loop_
_entity.id
_entity.type
_entity.pdbx_description
1 polymer ?
#
loop_
_entity_poly.entity_id
_entity_poly.type
_entity_poly.pdbx_seq_one_letter_code
_entity_poly.pdbx_strand_id
1 'polypeptide(L)'
;MSSLVVPGLDTLRHWLDELGISFFECDTCMALHLPHMQNFDGVFDAKIDLVNDTVLFTAMAEVRPSALLALSADLSAINASSLTVKAFLDLQDDNLPKLVVCQTLAVKAGVTPEQFAWFMHQSEEQISMVILEARAHQMLFMPEDEARLADDEVRNFLH
;
A
#
# COMPACT_ATOMS: atom_id res chain seq x y z
N MET A 1 -6.62 -30.71 -9.71
CA MET A 1 -6.29 -29.49 -10.49
C MET A 1 -7.30 -28.41 -10.14
N SER A 2 -6.82 -27.26 -9.73
CA SER A 2 -7.70 -26.12 -9.49
C SER A 2 -8.19 -25.55 -10.81
N SER A 3 -9.49 -25.26 -10.90
CA SER A 3 -10.06 -24.64 -12.09
C SER A 3 -9.75 -23.14 -12.13
N LEU A 4 -9.63 -22.60 -13.33
CA LEU A 4 -9.52 -21.16 -13.54
C LEU A 4 -10.86 -20.48 -13.20
N VAL A 5 -10.76 -19.39 -12.45
CA VAL A 5 -11.92 -18.58 -12.06
C VAL A 5 -11.62 -17.13 -12.42
N VAL A 6 -12.60 -16.44 -12.99
CA VAL A 6 -12.58 -14.99 -13.09
C VAL A 6 -13.17 -14.43 -11.81
N PRO A 7 -12.34 -13.97 -10.86
CA PRO A 7 -12.84 -13.63 -9.54
C PRO A 7 -13.66 -12.34 -9.55
N GLY A 8 -14.77 -12.36 -8.83
CA GLY A 8 -15.43 -11.15 -8.36
C GLY A 8 -14.95 -10.80 -6.95
N LEU A 9 -15.50 -9.73 -6.39
CA LEU A 9 -15.14 -9.32 -5.03
C LEU A 9 -15.48 -10.38 -3.98
N ASP A 10 -16.61 -11.08 -4.13
CA ASP A 10 -17.00 -12.19 -3.27
C ASP A 10 -16.00 -13.36 -3.31
N THR A 11 -15.45 -13.63 -4.49
CA THR A 11 -14.43 -14.66 -4.66
C THR A 11 -13.15 -14.27 -3.90
N LEU A 12 -12.75 -13.00 -3.99
CA LEU A 12 -11.57 -12.50 -3.27
C LEU A 12 -11.76 -12.57 -1.76
N ARG A 13 -12.95 -12.21 -1.25
CA ARG A 13 -13.29 -12.37 0.18
C ARG A 13 -13.12 -13.80 0.64
N HIS A 14 -13.67 -14.74 -0.12
CA HIS A 14 -13.60 -16.17 0.20
C HIS A 14 -12.14 -16.67 0.20
N TRP A 15 -11.35 -16.31 -0.80
CA TRP A 15 -9.95 -16.69 -0.87
C TRP A 15 -9.10 -16.09 0.23
N LEU A 16 -9.35 -14.84 0.63
CA LEU A 16 -8.68 -14.23 1.79
C LEU A 16 -9.03 -14.97 3.08
N ASP A 17 -10.30 -15.32 3.28
CA ASP A 17 -10.73 -16.11 4.44
C ASP A 17 -10.03 -17.49 4.47
N GLU A 18 -9.94 -18.17 3.35
CA GLU A 18 -9.23 -19.46 3.24
C GLU A 18 -7.74 -19.34 3.56
N LEU A 19 -7.11 -18.19 3.23
CA LEU A 19 -5.71 -17.93 3.56
C LEU A 19 -5.50 -17.44 5.01
N GLY A 20 -6.58 -17.24 5.76
CA GLY A 20 -6.52 -16.71 7.11
C GLY A 20 -6.12 -15.23 7.17
N ILE A 21 -6.31 -14.50 6.08
CA ILE A 21 -6.02 -13.06 5.99
C ILE A 21 -7.27 -12.27 6.37
N SER A 22 -7.20 -11.53 7.47
CA SER A 22 -8.29 -10.66 7.89
C SER A 22 -8.41 -9.43 6.99
N PHE A 23 -9.62 -9.02 6.73
CA PHE A 23 -9.92 -7.79 6.00
C PHE A 23 -11.16 -7.12 6.57
N PHE A 24 -11.32 -5.83 6.28
CA PHE A 24 -12.54 -5.10 6.57
C PHE A 24 -12.95 -4.23 5.37
N GLU A 25 -14.21 -3.88 5.32
CA GLU A 25 -14.78 -3.01 4.28
C GLU A 25 -15.20 -1.69 4.92
N CYS A 26 -14.97 -0.59 4.22
CA CYS A 26 -15.45 0.72 4.64
C CYS A 26 -16.70 1.13 3.86
N ASP A 27 -17.45 2.12 4.37
CA ASP A 27 -18.68 2.58 3.74
C ASP A 27 -18.46 3.44 2.49
N THR A 28 -17.22 3.87 2.24
CA THR A 28 -16.88 4.85 1.20
C THR A 28 -16.19 4.26 -0.02
N CYS A 29 -15.73 3.01 0.04
CA CYS A 29 -15.06 2.35 -1.08
C CYS A 29 -15.43 0.87 -1.16
N MET A 30 -15.16 0.25 -2.31
CA MET A 30 -15.42 -1.18 -2.54
C MET A 30 -14.18 -2.04 -2.26
N ALA A 31 -13.16 -1.46 -1.64
CA ALA A 31 -11.90 -2.14 -1.38
C ALA A 31 -11.96 -3.03 -0.13
N LEU A 32 -11.12 -4.06 -0.09
CA LEU A 32 -10.89 -4.91 1.06
C LEU A 32 -9.62 -4.43 1.76
N HIS A 33 -9.78 -3.78 2.90
CA HIS A 33 -8.67 -3.22 3.68
C HIS A 33 -7.99 -4.32 4.49
N LEU A 34 -6.66 -4.24 4.60
CA LEU A 34 -5.82 -5.26 5.23
C LEU A 34 -5.20 -4.72 6.53
N PRO A 35 -5.83 -4.96 7.70
CA PRO A 35 -5.35 -4.39 8.96
C PRO A 35 -3.95 -4.86 9.36
N HIS A 36 -3.55 -6.07 9.00
CA HIS A 36 -2.20 -6.57 9.32
C HIS A 36 -1.10 -5.78 8.62
N MET A 37 -1.37 -5.21 7.44
CA MET A 37 -0.43 -4.34 6.73
C MET A 37 -0.44 -2.91 7.32
N GLN A 38 -1.57 -2.46 7.86
CA GLN A 38 -1.68 -1.14 8.50
C GLN A 38 -0.96 -1.07 9.85
N ASN A 39 -0.69 -2.21 10.48
CA ASN A 39 0.13 -2.28 11.69
C ASN A 39 1.63 -2.14 11.40
N PHE A 40 1.97 -2.06 10.14
CA PHE A 40 3.35 -1.88 9.69
C PHE A 40 3.69 -0.38 9.78
N ASP A 41 4.73 -0.06 10.52
CA ASP A 41 5.13 1.33 10.77
C ASP A 41 5.30 2.12 9.46
N GLY A 42 4.58 3.23 9.35
CA GLY A 42 4.59 4.11 8.19
C GLY A 42 3.49 3.83 7.16
N VAL A 43 2.85 2.67 7.19
CA VAL A 43 1.70 2.38 6.33
C VAL A 43 0.43 2.89 7.01
N PHE A 44 -0.29 3.78 6.36
CA PHE A 44 -1.58 4.26 6.89
C PHE A 44 -2.78 3.58 6.25
N ASP A 45 -2.64 3.01 5.04
CA ASP A 45 -3.67 2.22 4.38
C ASP A 45 -3.04 1.13 3.51
N ALA A 46 -3.66 -0.04 3.51
CA ALA A 46 -3.33 -1.14 2.63
C ALA A 46 -4.61 -1.88 2.25
N LYS A 47 -4.78 -2.15 0.97
CA LYS A 47 -6.05 -2.67 0.47
C LYS A 47 -5.92 -3.47 -0.82
N ILE A 48 -6.93 -4.31 -1.06
CA ILE A 48 -7.16 -5.01 -2.31
C ILE A 48 -8.35 -4.41 -3.02
N ASP A 49 -8.18 -4.03 -4.27
CA ASP A 49 -9.23 -3.60 -5.18
C ASP A 49 -9.34 -4.54 -6.37
N LEU A 50 -10.53 -4.59 -6.97
CA LEU A 50 -10.76 -5.22 -8.27
C LEU A 50 -11.20 -4.13 -9.24
N VAL A 51 -10.31 -3.76 -10.17
CA VAL A 51 -10.53 -2.65 -11.11
C VAL A 51 -10.18 -3.13 -12.52
N ASN A 52 -11.12 -3.01 -13.45
CA ASN A 52 -10.90 -3.37 -14.86
C ASN A 52 -10.27 -4.76 -15.05
N ASP A 53 -10.87 -5.79 -14.44
CA ASP A 53 -10.40 -7.18 -14.49
C ASP A 53 -8.96 -7.35 -13.97
N THR A 54 -8.55 -6.51 -13.04
CA THR A 54 -7.24 -6.55 -12.41
C THR A 54 -7.39 -6.47 -10.89
N VAL A 55 -6.78 -7.41 -10.19
CA VAL A 55 -6.62 -7.33 -8.74
C VAL A 55 -5.46 -6.39 -8.45
N LEU A 56 -5.70 -5.38 -7.65
CA LEU A 56 -4.72 -4.36 -7.28
C LEU A 56 -4.47 -4.44 -5.77
N PHE A 57 -3.25 -4.76 -5.39
CA PHE A 57 -2.79 -4.68 -4.00
C PHE A 57 -2.02 -3.37 -3.83
N THR A 58 -2.52 -2.49 -2.98
CA THR A 58 -1.93 -1.17 -2.75
C THR A 58 -1.63 -0.95 -1.28
N ALA A 59 -0.47 -0.40 -0.98
CA ALA A 59 -0.15 0.19 0.32
C ALA A 59 0.26 1.65 0.14
N MET A 60 -0.11 2.48 1.09
CA MET A 60 0.19 3.92 1.07
C MET A 60 0.85 4.34 2.37
N ALA A 61 1.88 5.18 2.26
CA ALA A 61 2.58 5.78 3.37
C ALA A 61 2.72 7.29 3.15
N GLU A 62 2.56 8.07 4.21
CA GLU A 62 2.76 9.51 4.13
C GLU A 62 4.25 9.84 4.11
N VAL A 63 4.64 10.81 3.30
CA VAL A 63 6.03 11.21 3.04
C VAL A 63 6.30 12.54 3.74
N ARG A 64 7.47 12.65 4.38
CA ARG A 64 7.94 13.94 4.88
C ARG A 64 8.07 14.92 3.73
N PRO A 65 7.50 16.13 3.80
CA PRO A 65 7.68 17.12 2.72
C PRO A 65 9.14 17.40 2.38
N SER A 66 10.02 17.37 3.38
CA SER A 66 11.47 17.56 3.20
C SER A 66 12.15 16.43 2.43
N ALA A 67 11.54 15.24 2.36
CA ALA A 67 12.07 14.08 1.66
C ALA A 67 11.53 13.92 0.24
N LEU A 68 10.59 14.76 -0.18
CA LEU A 68 9.86 14.60 -1.44
C LEU A 68 10.78 14.52 -2.66
N LEU A 69 11.74 15.42 -2.76
CA LEU A 69 12.68 15.46 -3.90
C LEU A 69 13.61 14.25 -3.91
N ALA A 70 14.14 13.85 -2.74
CA ALA A 70 15.00 12.68 -2.62
C ALA A 70 14.25 11.40 -3.01
N LEU A 71 13.02 11.23 -2.53
CA LEU A 71 12.20 10.07 -2.87
C LEU A 71 11.83 10.07 -4.36
N SER A 72 11.47 11.23 -4.92
CA SER A 72 11.20 11.36 -6.36
C SER A 72 12.40 10.91 -7.21
N ALA A 73 13.61 11.24 -6.79
CA ALA A 73 14.84 10.82 -7.48
C ALA A 73 15.05 9.30 -7.39
N ASP A 74 14.65 8.69 -6.28
CA ASP A 74 14.83 7.24 -6.05
C ASP A 74 13.78 6.36 -6.72
N LEU A 75 12.64 6.91 -7.15
CA LEU A 75 11.54 6.11 -7.70
C LEU A 75 11.94 5.27 -8.90
N SER A 76 12.80 5.79 -9.78
CA SER A 76 13.28 5.04 -10.95
C SER A 76 14.04 3.79 -10.53
N ALA A 77 14.92 3.90 -9.54
CA ALA A 77 15.68 2.77 -9.02
C ALA A 77 14.77 1.77 -8.28
N ILE A 78 13.80 2.26 -7.51
CA ILE A 78 12.81 1.43 -6.81
C ILE A 78 12.04 0.58 -7.82
N ASN A 79 11.49 1.20 -8.86
CA ASN A 79 10.73 0.50 -9.89
C ASN A 79 11.61 -0.47 -10.70
N ALA A 80 12.87 -0.14 -10.91
CA ALA A 80 13.80 -1.00 -11.63
C ALA A 80 14.28 -2.20 -10.80
N SER A 81 14.25 -2.11 -9.49
CA SER A 81 14.71 -3.18 -8.58
C SER A 81 13.75 -4.36 -8.48
N SER A 82 12.50 -4.19 -8.89
CA SER A 82 11.47 -5.22 -8.87
C SER A 82 10.82 -5.37 -10.24
N LEU A 83 10.50 -6.60 -10.62
CA LEU A 83 9.78 -6.89 -11.86
C LEU A 83 8.28 -6.57 -11.78
N THR A 84 7.74 -6.48 -10.58
CA THR A 84 6.29 -6.47 -10.36
C THR A 84 5.79 -5.27 -9.57
N VAL A 85 6.63 -4.65 -8.74
CA VAL A 85 6.24 -3.47 -7.96
C VAL A 85 6.19 -2.22 -8.82
N LYS A 86 5.14 -1.45 -8.63
CA LYS A 86 5.02 -0.10 -9.11
C LYS A 86 4.96 0.85 -7.93
N ALA A 87 5.85 1.83 -7.89
CA ALA A 87 5.88 2.86 -6.85
C ALA A 87 5.78 4.24 -7.47
N PHE A 88 4.95 5.10 -6.89
CA PHE A 88 4.78 6.47 -7.36
C PHE A 88 4.34 7.37 -6.21
N LEU A 89 4.43 8.69 -6.42
CA LEU A 89 3.99 9.68 -5.47
C LEU A 89 2.60 10.20 -5.85
N ASP A 90 1.70 10.24 -4.89
CA ASP A 90 0.41 10.89 -5.00
C ASP A 90 0.50 12.23 -4.28
N LEU A 91 0.41 13.31 -5.07
CA LEU A 91 0.51 14.67 -4.59
C LEU A 91 -0.85 15.34 -4.72
N GLN A 92 -1.45 15.63 -3.59
CA GLN A 92 -2.71 16.36 -3.53
C GLN A 92 -2.52 17.64 -2.73
N ASP A 93 -3.18 18.71 -3.18
CA ASP A 93 -3.24 19.96 -2.45
C ASP A 93 -3.80 19.70 -1.03
N ASP A 94 -3.27 20.41 -0.04
CA ASP A 94 -3.71 20.37 1.35
C ASP A 94 -3.43 19.06 2.13
N ASN A 95 -2.77 18.07 1.52
CA ASN A 95 -2.40 16.82 2.18
C ASN A 95 -0.89 16.58 2.10
N LEU A 96 -0.38 15.75 3.04
CA LEU A 96 0.97 15.23 2.93
C LEU A 96 1.12 14.41 1.64
N PRO A 97 2.28 14.48 0.97
CA PRO A 97 2.58 13.59 -0.14
C PRO A 97 2.48 12.14 0.31
N LYS A 98 2.04 11.27 -0.57
CA LYS A 98 1.92 9.83 -0.28
C LYS A 98 2.78 9.04 -1.23
N LEU A 99 3.53 8.10 -0.67
CA LEU A 99 4.16 7.03 -1.42
C LEU A 99 3.13 5.93 -1.61
N VAL A 100 2.79 5.65 -2.85
CA VAL A 100 1.89 4.55 -3.22
C VAL A 100 2.73 3.42 -3.81
N VAL A 101 2.60 2.24 -3.23
CA VAL A 101 3.30 1.04 -3.69
C VAL A 101 2.27 -0.03 -3.99
N CYS A 102 2.30 -0.57 -5.20
CA CYS A 102 1.29 -1.53 -5.60
C CYS A 102 1.83 -2.65 -6.47
N GLN A 103 1.05 -3.74 -6.50
CA GLN A 103 1.20 -4.86 -7.42
C GLN A 103 -0.14 -5.24 -8.02
N THR A 104 -0.12 -5.79 -9.21
CA THR A 104 -1.32 -6.14 -9.96
C THR A 104 -1.31 -7.59 -10.40
N LEU A 105 -2.51 -8.17 -10.50
CA LEU A 105 -2.75 -9.49 -11.06
C LEU A 105 -3.90 -9.38 -12.07
N ALA A 106 -3.58 -9.60 -13.33
CA ALA A 106 -4.60 -9.63 -14.38
C ALA A 106 -5.45 -10.91 -14.25
N VAL A 107 -6.78 -10.77 -14.18
CA VAL A 107 -7.67 -11.91 -13.87
C VAL A 107 -8.72 -12.17 -14.94
N LYS A 108 -8.71 -11.41 -16.03
CA LYS A 108 -9.72 -11.53 -17.09
C LYS A 108 -9.79 -12.91 -17.72
N ALA A 109 -8.65 -13.58 -17.86
CA ALA A 109 -8.57 -14.92 -18.44
C ALA A 109 -8.78 -16.03 -17.39
N GLY A 110 -9.02 -15.65 -16.15
CA GLY A 110 -9.13 -16.59 -15.03
C GLY A 110 -7.79 -16.82 -14.33
N VAL A 111 -7.87 -17.05 -13.02
CA VAL A 111 -6.75 -17.43 -12.17
C VAL A 111 -7.18 -18.57 -11.23
N THR A 112 -6.21 -19.28 -10.70
CA THR A 112 -6.45 -20.30 -9.66
C THR A 112 -6.36 -19.65 -8.27
N PRO A 113 -6.96 -20.25 -7.23
CA PRO A 113 -6.75 -19.83 -5.84
C PRO A 113 -5.27 -19.81 -5.44
N GLU A 114 -4.49 -20.74 -5.96
CA GLU A 114 -3.04 -20.84 -5.70
C GLU A 114 -2.28 -19.64 -6.32
N GLN A 115 -2.67 -19.22 -7.51
CA GLN A 115 -2.09 -18.03 -8.14
C GLN A 115 -2.40 -16.76 -7.34
N PHE A 116 -3.62 -16.64 -6.82
CA PHE A 116 -3.99 -15.54 -5.93
C PHE A 116 -3.21 -15.58 -4.61
N ALA A 117 -3.09 -16.76 -4.00
CA ALA A 117 -2.32 -16.92 -2.75
C ALA A 117 -0.85 -16.52 -2.94
N TRP A 118 -0.24 -16.93 -4.03
CA TRP A 118 1.12 -16.54 -4.37
C TRP A 118 1.23 -15.03 -4.60
N PHE A 119 0.27 -14.45 -5.32
CA PHE A 119 0.20 -13.01 -5.54
C PHE A 119 0.14 -12.23 -4.22
N MET A 120 -0.69 -12.67 -3.26
CA MET A 120 -0.80 -12.05 -1.95
C MET A 120 0.52 -12.10 -1.19
N HIS A 121 1.15 -13.27 -1.12
CA HIS A 121 2.42 -13.45 -0.43
C HIS A 121 3.53 -12.57 -1.04
N GLN A 122 3.69 -12.63 -2.34
CA GLN A 122 4.70 -11.85 -3.06
C GLN A 122 4.46 -10.33 -2.92
N SER A 123 3.21 -9.91 -2.98
CA SER A 123 2.84 -8.50 -2.85
C SER A 123 3.18 -7.96 -1.46
N GLU A 124 2.83 -8.69 -0.41
CA GLU A 124 3.16 -8.29 0.96
C GLU A 124 4.67 -8.15 1.16
N GLU A 125 5.44 -9.12 0.68
CA GLU A 125 6.89 -9.11 0.79
C GLU A 125 7.50 -7.92 0.05
N GLN A 126 7.18 -7.76 -1.23
CA GLN A 126 7.79 -6.75 -2.09
C GLN A 126 7.38 -5.32 -1.68
N ILE A 127 6.12 -5.12 -1.36
CA ILE A 127 5.61 -3.82 -0.92
C ILE A 127 6.23 -3.44 0.43
N SER A 128 6.29 -4.38 1.36
CA SER A 128 6.90 -4.15 2.68
C SER A 128 8.38 -3.76 2.57
N MET A 129 9.12 -4.37 1.67
CA MET A 129 10.53 -4.02 1.44
C MET A 129 10.69 -2.57 1.00
N VAL A 130 9.87 -2.09 0.09
CA VAL A 130 9.92 -0.69 -0.38
C VAL A 130 9.58 0.28 0.76
N ILE A 131 8.54 0.00 1.53
CA ILE A 131 8.13 0.85 2.66
C ILE A 131 9.22 0.88 3.74
N LEU A 132 9.78 -0.28 4.10
CA LEU A 132 10.86 -0.36 5.10
C LEU A 132 12.11 0.39 4.68
N GLU A 133 12.48 0.32 3.41
CA GLU A 133 13.63 1.05 2.90
C GLU A 133 13.40 2.57 2.95
N ALA A 134 12.23 3.04 2.53
CA ALA A 134 11.86 4.45 2.64
C ALA A 134 11.86 4.93 4.10
N ARG A 135 11.37 4.10 5.02
CA ARG A 135 11.42 4.39 6.46
C ARG A 135 12.85 4.44 6.98
N ALA A 136 13.68 3.48 6.62
CA ALA A 136 15.09 3.42 7.04
C ALA A 136 15.87 4.66 6.60
N HIS A 137 15.54 5.24 5.46
CA HIS A 137 16.12 6.49 4.95
C HIS A 137 15.42 7.74 5.49
N GLN A 138 14.53 7.59 6.48
CA GLN A 138 13.80 8.69 7.14
C GLN A 138 12.96 9.55 6.18
N MET A 139 12.41 8.94 5.15
CA MET A 139 11.59 9.63 4.15
C MET A 139 10.10 9.69 4.52
N LEU A 140 9.65 8.81 5.43
CA LEU A 140 8.25 8.72 5.81
C LEU A 140 7.91 9.65 6.97
N PHE A 141 6.70 10.22 6.90
CA PHE A 141 6.11 10.99 7.99
C PHE A 141 5.61 10.01 9.06
N MET A 142 6.14 10.13 10.28
CA MET A 142 5.89 9.19 11.37
C MET A 142 5.11 9.88 12.50
N PRO A 143 4.51 9.11 13.43
CA PRO A 143 3.80 9.70 14.57
C PRO A 143 4.62 10.70 15.40
N GLU A 144 5.94 10.51 15.49
CA GLU A 144 6.85 11.42 16.17
C GLU A 144 6.93 12.79 15.46
N ASP A 145 6.77 12.81 14.14
CA ASP A 145 6.75 14.05 13.35
C ASP A 145 5.49 14.86 13.62
N GLU A 146 4.35 14.17 13.79
CA GLU A 146 3.07 14.80 14.14
C GLU A 146 3.14 15.43 15.54
N ALA A 147 3.69 14.75 16.52
CA ALA A 147 3.91 15.28 17.87
C ALA A 147 4.82 16.51 17.87
N ARG A 148 5.87 16.51 17.05
CA ARG A 148 6.80 17.64 16.90
C ARG A 148 6.13 18.87 16.30
N LEU A 149 5.31 18.68 15.25
CA LEU A 149 4.54 19.77 14.65
C LEU A 149 3.56 20.39 15.65
N ALA A 150 2.87 19.58 16.44
CA ALA A 150 1.96 20.05 17.49
C ALA A 150 2.69 20.89 18.55
N ASP A 151 3.88 20.45 18.98
CA ASP A 151 4.71 21.18 19.93
C ASP A 151 5.20 22.53 19.37
N ASP A 152 5.58 22.56 18.09
CA ASP A 152 6.01 23.78 17.43
C ASP A 152 4.86 24.80 17.24
N GLU A 153 3.66 24.32 16.94
CA GLU A 153 2.47 25.17 16.89
C GLU A 153 2.15 25.79 18.27
N VAL A 154 2.22 25.00 19.32
CA VAL A 154 1.99 25.48 20.69
C VAL A 154 3.04 26.54 21.08
N ARG A 155 4.32 26.32 20.77
CA ARG A 155 5.41 27.30 21.03
C ARG A 155 5.19 28.60 20.28
N ASN A 156 4.82 28.51 19.00
CA ASN A 156 4.55 29.71 18.19
C ASN A 156 3.33 30.47 18.68
N PHE A 157 2.34 29.82 19.25
CA PHE A 157 1.16 30.47 19.83
C PHE A 157 1.45 31.17 21.15
N LEU A 158 2.44 30.69 21.93
CA LEU A 158 2.83 31.26 23.21
C LEU A 158 3.82 32.45 23.10
N HIS A 159 4.28 32.74 21.91
CA HIS A 159 5.15 33.87 21.59
C HIS A 159 4.44 34.82 20.62
#